data_63c93e5f05af2193dbe43da4f3537746
#
_entry.id   63c93e5f05af2193dbe43da4f3537746
#
_cell.length_a   1.000
_cell.length_b   1.000
_cell.length_c   1.000
_cell.angle_alpha   90.00
_cell.angle_beta   90.00
_cell.angle_gamma   90.00
#
_symmetry.space_group_name_H-M   'P 1'
#
loop_
_entity.id
_entity.type
_entity.pdbx_description
1 polymer ?
#
loop_
_entity_poly.entity_id
_entity_poly.type
_entity_poly.pdbx_seq_one_letter_code
_entity_poly.pdbx_strand_id
1 'polypeptide(L)'
;CSAIASAAGSVAQITNSTQLLTLAAKQSITAVVLVGHVTKEGSIAGPKVLEHVVDVVLQLEGDRYGGFKLLRAIKNRFGSTNEAGIFEMNDRGLQPVDNPSAALLAERQVSDGSIVLATLEGTRPLLVEVQALVNRTSFGYPKRAASGFDMNRLNLLVAMLERRTKLRLAEHDIYINIVGGISL
;
A
#
# COMPACT_ATOMS: atom_id res chain seq x y z
N CYS A 1 -0.55 -32.93 -3.71
CA CYS A 1 -1.17 -33.73 -2.64
C CYS A 1 -2.33 -34.54 -3.19
N SER A 2 -2.05 -35.81 -3.60
CA SER A 2 -3.06 -36.73 -4.12
C SER A 2 -4.06 -37.26 -3.06
N ALA A 3 -3.86 -36.91 -1.80
CA ALA A 3 -4.70 -37.36 -0.68
C ALA A 3 -5.94 -36.48 -0.41
N ILE A 4 -6.12 -35.38 -1.11
CA ILE A 4 -7.23 -34.47 -0.91
C ILE A 4 -8.14 -34.53 -2.14
N ALA A 5 -9.36 -35.02 -1.98
CA ALA A 5 -10.37 -35.15 -3.04
C ALA A 5 -10.97 -33.77 -3.43
N SER A 6 -10.14 -32.83 -3.85
CA SER A 6 -10.56 -31.50 -4.29
C SER A 6 -9.69 -31.03 -5.47
N ALA A 7 -10.26 -30.16 -6.31
CA ALA A 7 -9.56 -29.63 -7.48
C ALA A 7 -8.27 -28.88 -7.07
N ALA A 8 -7.23 -28.95 -7.91
CA ALA A 8 -5.98 -28.24 -7.72
C ALA A 8 -6.25 -26.73 -7.61
N GLY A 9 -5.69 -26.09 -6.59
CA GLY A 9 -5.88 -24.66 -6.33
C GLY A 9 -7.21 -24.30 -5.65
N SER A 10 -8.06 -25.27 -5.32
CA SER A 10 -9.28 -25.01 -4.55
C SER A 10 -8.97 -24.54 -3.12
N VAL A 11 -9.90 -23.80 -2.54
CA VAL A 11 -9.84 -23.31 -1.15
C VAL A 11 -9.57 -24.47 -0.17
N ALA A 12 -10.28 -25.58 -0.34
CA ALA A 12 -10.13 -26.75 0.51
C ALA A 12 -8.72 -27.36 0.40
N GLN A 13 -8.16 -27.47 -0.81
CA GLN A 13 -6.82 -28.00 -1.02
C GLN A 13 -5.75 -27.09 -0.39
N ILE A 14 -5.86 -25.77 -0.60
CA ILE A 14 -4.91 -24.80 -0.06
C ILE A 14 -4.96 -24.83 1.48
N THR A 15 -6.14 -24.82 2.08
CA THR A 15 -6.31 -24.87 3.54
C THR A 15 -5.73 -26.15 4.14
N ASN A 16 -6.05 -27.31 3.59
CA ASN A 16 -5.54 -28.58 4.09
C ASN A 16 -4.00 -28.69 3.93
N SER A 17 -3.46 -28.23 2.79
CA SER A 17 -2.02 -28.21 2.57
C SER A 17 -1.31 -27.30 3.58
N THR A 18 -1.88 -26.12 3.84
CA THR A 18 -1.34 -25.18 4.83
C THR A 18 -1.39 -25.74 6.24
N GLN A 19 -2.49 -26.43 6.62
CA GLN A 19 -2.58 -27.08 7.93
C GLN A 19 -1.51 -28.18 8.12
N LEU A 20 -1.28 -29.00 7.10
CA LEU A 20 -0.23 -30.03 7.11
C LEU A 20 1.16 -29.40 7.24
N LEU A 21 1.45 -28.35 6.49
CA LEU A 21 2.72 -27.62 6.59
C LEU A 21 2.90 -26.97 7.97
N THR A 22 1.84 -26.40 8.52
CA THR A 22 1.86 -25.80 9.88
C THR A 22 2.15 -26.86 10.93
N LEU A 23 1.55 -28.04 10.82
CA LEU A 23 1.81 -29.14 11.73
C LEU A 23 3.27 -29.63 11.63
N ALA A 24 3.76 -29.84 10.43
CA ALA A 24 5.15 -30.23 10.18
C ALA A 24 6.15 -29.18 10.70
N ALA A 25 5.88 -27.91 10.46
CA ALA A 25 6.69 -26.79 10.94
C ALA A 25 6.82 -26.79 12.49
N LYS A 26 5.70 -27.00 13.18
CA LYS A 26 5.67 -27.07 14.65
C LYS A 26 6.41 -28.27 15.19
N GLN A 27 6.30 -29.41 14.53
CA GLN A 27 7.00 -30.64 14.95
C GLN A 27 8.52 -30.56 14.72
N SER A 28 8.95 -29.91 13.65
CA SER A 28 10.37 -29.78 13.29
C SER A 28 11.03 -28.49 13.78
N ILE A 29 10.29 -27.60 14.47
CA ILE A 29 10.76 -26.27 14.90
C ILE A 29 11.34 -25.49 13.71
N THR A 30 10.68 -25.56 12.55
CA THR A 30 11.12 -24.95 11.32
C THR A 30 10.17 -23.82 10.90
N ALA A 31 10.71 -22.66 10.54
CA ALA A 31 9.91 -21.59 9.97
C ALA A 31 9.51 -21.94 8.51
N VAL A 32 8.23 -21.74 8.18
CA VAL A 32 7.69 -21.95 6.84
C VAL A 32 7.12 -20.62 6.33
N VAL A 33 7.58 -20.17 5.18
CA VAL A 33 7.07 -18.99 4.49
C VAL A 33 6.24 -19.43 3.29
N LEU A 34 4.96 -19.02 3.29
CA LEU A 34 4.03 -19.26 2.19
C LEU A 34 3.93 -17.97 1.37
N VAL A 35 4.28 -18.05 0.08
CA VAL A 35 4.16 -16.92 -0.83
C VAL A 35 2.87 -17.03 -1.62
N GLY A 36 2.01 -16.03 -1.51
CA GLY A 36 0.75 -15.92 -2.23
C GLY A 36 0.67 -14.66 -3.09
N HIS A 37 -0.25 -14.63 -4.03
CA HIS A 37 -0.56 -13.46 -4.83
C HIS A 37 -1.87 -12.82 -4.37
N VAL A 38 -1.90 -11.50 -4.38
CA VAL A 38 -3.14 -10.72 -4.19
C VAL A 38 -3.83 -10.60 -5.54
N THR A 39 -5.13 -10.90 -5.61
CA THR A 39 -5.93 -10.68 -6.82
C THR A 39 -6.12 -9.19 -7.09
N LYS A 40 -6.53 -8.84 -8.33
CA LYS A 40 -6.82 -7.44 -8.73
C LYS A 40 -7.88 -6.76 -7.85
N GLU A 41 -8.66 -7.53 -7.13
CA GLU A 41 -9.72 -7.09 -6.20
C GLU A 41 -9.21 -6.89 -4.76
N GLY A 42 -7.89 -6.96 -4.54
CA GLY A 42 -7.28 -6.79 -3.22
C GLY A 42 -7.48 -7.95 -2.25
N SER A 43 -8.10 -9.04 -2.69
CA SER A 43 -8.20 -10.27 -1.90
C SER A 43 -7.03 -11.19 -2.21
N ILE A 44 -6.47 -11.83 -1.18
CA ILE A 44 -5.45 -12.85 -1.36
C ILE A 44 -6.06 -13.97 -2.22
N ALA A 45 -5.40 -14.30 -3.35
CA ALA A 45 -5.78 -15.45 -4.17
C ALA A 45 -5.48 -16.74 -3.40
N GLY A 46 -6.49 -17.29 -2.82
CA GLY A 46 -6.40 -18.29 -1.78
C GLY A 46 -6.78 -17.59 -0.47
N PRO A 47 -7.69 -18.12 0.22
CA PRO A 47 -8.68 -17.38 0.98
C PRO A 47 -8.06 -16.62 2.15
N LYS A 48 -8.74 -15.54 2.57
CA LYS A 48 -8.70 -14.99 3.94
C LYS A 48 -8.67 -16.08 5.04
N VAL A 49 -9.09 -17.29 4.71
CA VAL A 49 -8.98 -18.50 5.54
C VAL A 49 -7.53 -18.82 5.93
N LEU A 50 -6.53 -18.57 5.08
CA LEU A 50 -5.13 -18.78 5.45
C LEU A 50 -4.65 -17.81 6.52
N GLU A 51 -5.17 -16.58 6.53
CA GLU A 51 -4.85 -15.60 7.56
C GLU A 51 -5.20 -16.08 8.96
N HIS A 52 -6.21 -16.94 9.09
CA HIS A 52 -6.58 -17.51 10.38
C HIS A 52 -5.68 -18.68 10.81
N VAL A 53 -5.08 -19.38 9.84
CA VAL A 53 -4.26 -20.58 10.10
C VAL A 53 -2.81 -20.23 10.43
N VAL A 54 -2.25 -19.19 9.77
CA VAL A 54 -0.85 -18.80 9.94
C VAL A 54 -0.66 -17.85 11.13
N ASP A 55 0.55 -17.81 11.68
CA ASP A 55 0.89 -16.97 12.82
C ASP A 55 1.17 -15.52 12.42
N VAL A 56 1.73 -15.30 11.24
CA VAL A 56 2.08 -13.98 10.71
C VAL A 56 1.58 -13.84 9.27
N VAL A 57 1.02 -12.70 8.93
CA VAL A 57 0.65 -12.30 7.57
C VAL A 57 1.39 -11.02 7.23
N LEU A 58 2.23 -11.07 6.22
CA LEU A 58 2.95 -9.93 5.69
C LEU A 58 2.39 -9.59 4.31
N GLN A 59 2.16 -8.31 4.06
CA GLN A 59 1.72 -7.79 2.78
C GLN A 59 2.82 -6.90 2.20
N LEU A 60 3.22 -7.21 0.97
CA LEU A 60 4.16 -6.40 0.20
C LEU A 60 3.37 -5.60 -0.83
N GLU A 61 3.34 -4.31 -0.65
CA GLU A 61 2.65 -3.35 -1.53
C GLU A 61 3.67 -2.53 -2.30
N GLY A 62 3.26 -1.99 -3.43
CA GLY A 62 4.08 -1.05 -4.18
C GLY A 62 3.36 -0.53 -5.38
N ASP A 63 3.58 0.73 -5.70
CA ASP A 63 3.07 1.34 -6.90
C ASP A 63 3.74 0.75 -8.15
N ARG A 64 3.01 0.77 -9.26
CA ARG A 64 3.52 0.37 -10.58
C ARG A 64 4.60 1.33 -11.10
N TYR A 65 4.56 2.57 -10.65
CA TYR A 65 5.42 3.66 -11.11
C TYR A 65 6.44 4.11 -10.05
N GLY A 66 6.25 3.72 -8.79
CA GLY A 66 7.16 4.04 -7.70
C GLY A 66 8.21 2.94 -7.47
N GLY A 67 9.47 3.32 -7.31
CA GLY A 67 10.57 2.38 -7.04
C GLY A 67 10.47 1.68 -5.68
N PHE A 68 9.64 2.21 -4.77
CA PHE A 68 9.54 1.70 -3.41
C PHE A 68 8.51 0.60 -3.24
N LYS A 69 8.81 -0.34 -2.36
CA LYS A 69 7.92 -1.41 -1.89
C LYS A 69 7.78 -1.30 -0.39
N LEU A 70 6.55 -1.42 0.08
CA LEU A 70 6.19 -1.31 1.47
C LEU A 70 5.77 -2.69 1.99
N LEU A 71 6.47 -3.18 3.00
CA LEU A 71 6.16 -4.43 3.68
C LEU A 71 5.47 -4.13 5.00
N ARG A 72 4.23 -4.57 5.15
CA ARG A 72 3.42 -4.39 6.36
C ARG A 72 3.04 -5.72 6.98
N ALA A 73 2.95 -5.75 8.30
CA ALA A 73 2.33 -6.86 9.01
C ALA A 73 0.82 -6.61 9.12
N ILE A 74 0.02 -7.48 8.48
CA ILE A 74 -1.46 -7.46 8.62
C ILE A 74 -1.87 -8.23 9.86
N LYS A 75 -1.13 -9.28 10.20
CA LYS A 75 -1.30 -10.08 11.41
C LYS A 75 0.07 -10.48 11.94
N ASN A 76 0.25 -10.39 13.25
CA ASN A 76 1.45 -10.85 13.91
C ASN A 76 1.09 -11.37 15.32
N ARG A 77 1.18 -12.68 15.53
CA ARG A 77 0.90 -13.31 16.82
C ARG A 77 1.96 -13.03 17.87
N PHE A 78 3.17 -12.68 17.43
CA PHE A 78 4.34 -12.57 18.30
C PHE A 78 4.76 -11.13 18.59
N GLY A 79 4.06 -10.15 18.03
CA GLY A 79 4.42 -8.74 18.20
C GLY A 79 3.45 -7.77 17.56
N SER A 80 3.89 -6.52 17.45
CA SER A 80 3.12 -5.43 16.85
C SER A 80 2.93 -5.63 15.33
N THR A 81 1.82 -5.15 14.81
CA THR A 81 1.56 -4.99 13.38
C THR A 81 1.83 -3.55 12.89
N ASN A 82 2.24 -2.66 13.80
CA ASN A 82 2.46 -1.25 13.47
C ASN A 82 3.82 -0.96 12.82
N GLU A 83 4.62 -2.00 12.57
CA GLU A 83 5.91 -1.85 11.90
C GLU A 83 5.76 -1.94 10.40
N ALA A 84 6.47 -1.06 9.67
CA ALA A 84 6.52 -1.05 8.22
C ALA A 84 7.97 -1.02 7.73
N GLY A 85 8.30 -1.93 6.82
CA GLY A 85 9.60 -1.96 6.12
C GLY A 85 9.47 -1.31 4.75
N ILE A 86 10.39 -0.42 4.41
CA ILE A 86 10.47 0.22 3.09
C ILE A 86 11.66 -0.32 2.35
N PHE A 87 11.42 -0.77 1.12
CA PHE A 87 12.39 -1.38 0.25
C PHE A 87 12.35 -0.71 -1.12
N GLU A 88 13.45 -0.78 -1.85
CA GLU A 88 13.53 -0.47 -3.27
C GLU A 88 13.88 -1.72 -4.06
N MET A 89 13.43 -1.78 -5.31
CA MET A 89 13.78 -2.84 -6.25
C MET A 89 14.87 -2.33 -7.18
N ASN A 90 16.03 -2.99 -7.17
CA ASN A 90 17.14 -2.70 -8.07
C ASN A 90 17.71 -3.98 -8.68
N ASP A 91 18.79 -3.90 -9.43
CA ASP A 91 19.42 -5.06 -10.10
C ASP A 91 19.88 -6.16 -9.13
N ARG A 92 20.05 -5.84 -7.85
CA ARG A 92 20.37 -6.80 -6.78
C ARG A 92 19.13 -7.39 -6.10
N GLY A 93 17.92 -7.03 -6.59
CA GLY A 93 16.64 -7.42 -5.99
C GLY A 93 16.11 -6.40 -4.98
N LEU A 94 15.35 -6.89 -4.02
CA LEU A 94 14.69 -6.06 -3.01
C LEU A 94 15.70 -5.66 -1.92
N GLN A 95 16.01 -4.37 -1.82
CA GLN A 95 16.97 -3.82 -0.86
C GLN A 95 16.26 -2.94 0.18
N PRO A 96 16.62 -3.02 1.48
CA PRO A 96 16.03 -2.14 2.49
C PRO A 96 16.50 -0.69 2.27
N VAL A 97 15.59 0.25 2.54
CA VAL A 97 15.88 1.70 2.47
C VAL A 97 16.08 2.23 3.89
N ASP A 98 17.30 2.63 4.23
CA ASP A 98 17.65 3.10 5.57
C ASP A 98 16.97 4.44 5.90
N ASN A 99 16.99 5.38 4.96
CA ASN A 99 16.34 6.68 5.08
C ASN A 99 15.30 6.89 3.98
N PRO A 100 14.06 6.39 4.16
CA PRO A 100 13.02 6.53 3.16
C PRO A 100 12.64 7.97 2.86
N SER A 101 12.66 8.85 3.87
CA SER A 101 12.35 10.27 3.66
C SER A 101 13.34 10.94 2.72
N ALA A 102 14.63 10.66 2.88
CA ALA A 102 15.65 11.17 1.96
C ALA A 102 15.47 10.60 0.55
N ALA A 103 15.19 9.30 0.43
CA ALA A 103 14.97 8.64 -0.85
C ALA A 103 13.71 9.17 -1.56
N LEU A 104 12.60 9.36 -0.84
CA LEU A 104 11.35 9.90 -1.37
C LEU A 104 11.47 11.36 -1.84
N LEU A 105 12.38 12.12 -1.24
CA LEU A 105 12.60 13.53 -1.57
C LEU A 105 13.81 13.77 -2.49
N ALA A 106 14.55 12.72 -2.84
CA ALA A 106 15.81 12.85 -3.61
C ALA A 106 15.63 13.52 -4.98
N GLU A 107 14.50 13.26 -5.64
CA GLU A 107 14.16 13.81 -6.96
C GLU A 107 13.24 15.04 -6.89
N ARG A 108 12.93 15.50 -5.67
CA ARG A 108 12.03 16.63 -5.49
C ARG A 108 12.60 17.90 -6.10
N GLN A 109 11.80 18.54 -6.95
CA GLN A 109 12.05 19.89 -7.44
C GLN A 109 11.09 20.85 -6.74
N VAL A 110 11.63 21.92 -6.16
CA VAL A 110 10.81 22.96 -5.54
C VAL A 110 10.07 23.70 -6.64
N SER A 111 8.76 23.55 -6.69
CA SER A 111 7.87 24.17 -7.69
C SER A 111 6.54 24.51 -7.06
N ASP A 112 5.79 25.39 -7.73
CA ASP A 112 4.42 25.67 -7.32
C ASP A 112 3.58 24.38 -7.34
N GLY A 113 2.76 24.21 -6.29
CA GLY A 113 1.95 23.01 -6.13
C GLY A 113 2.68 21.80 -5.53
N SER A 114 3.95 21.92 -5.14
CA SER A 114 4.70 20.88 -4.43
C SER A 114 4.97 21.26 -2.98
N ILE A 115 4.56 20.39 -2.06
CA ILE A 115 4.81 20.56 -0.63
C ILE A 115 5.30 19.26 0.00
N VAL A 116 6.14 19.37 1.03
CA VAL A 116 6.53 18.22 1.85
C VAL A 116 5.58 18.08 3.03
N LEU A 117 5.02 16.90 3.18
CA LEU A 117 4.13 16.52 4.27
C LEU A 117 4.80 15.46 5.14
N ALA A 118 4.71 15.63 6.47
CA ALA A 118 5.06 14.59 7.41
C ALA A 118 3.85 13.67 7.64
N THR A 119 4.07 12.38 7.47
CA THR A 119 3.07 11.32 7.70
C THR A 119 3.64 10.20 8.55
N LEU A 120 2.80 9.26 8.96
CA LEU A 120 3.20 8.05 9.68
C LEU A 120 2.83 6.83 8.85
N GLU A 121 3.79 5.93 8.69
CA GLU A 121 3.56 4.61 8.16
C GLU A 121 3.79 3.59 9.28
N GLY A 122 2.68 3.11 9.86
CA GLY A 122 2.73 2.41 11.13
C GLY A 122 3.25 3.34 12.23
N THR A 123 4.39 3.02 12.82
CA THR A 123 5.08 3.86 13.82
C THR A 123 6.20 4.70 13.21
N ARG A 124 6.51 4.51 11.92
CA ARG A 124 7.64 5.15 11.26
C ARG A 124 7.24 6.51 10.68
N PRO A 125 7.87 7.62 11.11
CA PRO A 125 7.64 8.92 10.50
C PRO A 125 8.29 8.98 9.11
N LEU A 126 7.56 9.53 8.14
CA LEU A 126 7.99 9.72 6.77
C LEU A 126 7.73 11.15 6.32
N LEU A 127 8.63 11.67 5.50
CA LEU A 127 8.43 12.88 4.72
C LEU A 127 8.12 12.48 3.29
N VAL A 128 6.97 12.91 2.80
CA VAL A 128 6.51 12.63 1.44
C VAL A 128 6.23 13.92 0.69
N GLU A 129 6.45 13.92 -0.60
CA GLU A 129 6.06 15.03 -1.45
C GLU A 129 4.60 14.86 -1.87
N VAL A 130 3.83 15.91 -1.69
CA VAL A 130 2.46 16.05 -2.21
C VAL A 130 2.49 17.06 -3.34
N GLN A 131 2.06 16.66 -4.50
CA GLN A 131 1.93 17.51 -5.68
C GLN A 131 0.45 17.77 -5.95
N ALA A 132 0.08 19.02 -6.13
CA ALA A 132 -1.27 19.43 -6.45
C ALA A 132 -1.26 20.34 -7.68
N LEU A 133 -2.08 20.02 -8.66
CA LEU A 133 -2.30 20.84 -9.84
C LEU A 133 -3.75 21.29 -9.88
N VAL A 134 -3.96 22.59 -10.02
CA VAL A 134 -5.29 23.21 -10.12
C VAL A 134 -5.33 24.06 -11.38
N ASN A 135 -6.20 23.68 -12.31
CA ASN A 135 -6.40 24.41 -13.57
C ASN A 135 -7.88 24.74 -13.75
N ARG A 136 -8.18 25.88 -14.39
CA ARG A 136 -9.55 26.15 -14.81
C ARG A 136 -10.01 25.07 -15.78
N THR A 137 -11.20 24.48 -15.54
CA THR A 137 -11.71 23.45 -16.45
C THR A 137 -11.99 24.00 -17.83
N SER A 138 -11.58 23.24 -18.85
CA SER A 138 -11.94 23.52 -20.26
C SER A 138 -13.19 22.74 -20.70
N PHE A 139 -13.74 21.91 -19.81
CA PHE A 139 -14.89 21.03 -20.05
C PHE A 139 -16.07 21.48 -19.19
N GLY A 140 -17.28 21.05 -19.55
CA GLY A 140 -18.49 21.42 -18.80
C GLY A 140 -18.52 20.90 -17.33
N TYR A 141 -17.66 19.93 -16.98
CA TYR A 141 -17.57 19.36 -15.65
C TYR A 141 -16.11 19.33 -15.18
N PRO A 142 -15.80 19.87 -13.98
CA PRO A 142 -14.47 19.81 -13.39
C PRO A 142 -14.04 18.37 -13.12
N LYS A 143 -12.80 18.05 -13.47
CA LYS A 143 -12.19 16.75 -13.22
C LYS A 143 -11.46 16.78 -11.87
N ARG A 144 -11.57 15.70 -11.13
CA ARG A 144 -10.80 15.49 -9.91
C ARG A 144 -10.17 14.11 -9.97
N ALA A 145 -8.88 14.05 -9.71
CA ALA A 145 -8.11 12.81 -9.69
C ALA A 145 -7.10 12.84 -8.54
N ALA A 146 -6.90 11.69 -7.95
CA ALA A 146 -5.95 11.51 -6.87
C ALA A 146 -5.17 10.22 -7.07
N SER A 147 -3.87 10.28 -6.82
CA SER A 147 -2.97 9.14 -6.74
C SER A 147 -2.37 9.13 -5.32
N GLY A 148 -2.50 8.02 -4.62
CA GLY A 148 -2.06 7.91 -3.23
C GLY A 148 -2.90 8.71 -2.22
N PHE A 149 -4.11 9.17 -2.61
CA PHE A 149 -4.99 9.96 -1.76
C PHE A 149 -6.47 9.58 -2.00
N ASP A 150 -7.26 9.52 -0.93
CA ASP A 150 -8.68 9.15 -1.04
C ASP A 150 -9.51 10.26 -1.71
N MET A 151 -10.31 9.87 -2.71
CA MET A 151 -11.11 10.81 -3.51
C MET A 151 -12.22 11.49 -2.70
N ASN A 152 -12.83 10.80 -1.73
CA ASN A 152 -13.88 11.39 -0.90
C ASN A 152 -13.29 12.44 0.03
N ARG A 153 -12.10 12.14 0.57
CA ARG A 153 -11.32 13.08 1.39
C ARG A 153 -10.91 14.30 0.59
N LEU A 154 -10.46 14.13 -0.66
CA LEU A 154 -10.16 15.24 -1.57
C LEU A 154 -11.39 16.14 -1.77
N ASN A 155 -12.54 15.55 -2.09
CA ASN A 155 -13.78 16.30 -2.30
C ASN A 155 -14.20 17.09 -1.05
N LEU A 156 -14.06 16.47 0.13
CA LEU A 156 -14.33 17.13 1.40
C LEU A 156 -13.39 18.33 1.63
N LEU A 157 -12.08 18.14 1.40
CA LEU A 157 -11.09 19.23 1.54
C LEU A 157 -11.36 20.38 0.58
N VAL A 158 -11.71 20.09 -0.67
CA VAL A 158 -12.09 21.11 -1.65
C VAL A 158 -13.30 21.92 -1.16
N ALA A 159 -14.36 21.26 -0.71
CA ALA A 159 -15.55 21.92 -0.18
C ALA A 159 -15.25 22.77 1.06
N MET A 160 -14.37 22.27 1.95
CA MET A 160 -13.93 23.02 3.12
C MET A 160 -13.11 24.25 2.74
N LEU A 161 -12.19 24.14 1.76
CA LEU A 161 -11.39 25.26 1.27
C LEU A 161 -12.28 26.33 0.64
N GLU A 162 -13.22 25.95 -0.23
CA GLU A 162 -14.18 26.90 -0.81
C GLU A 162 -14.98 27.65 0.26
N ARG A 163 -15.44 26.92 1.27
CA ARG A 163 -16.25 27.51 2.34
C ARG A 163 -15.47 28.45 3.24
N ARG A 164 -14.19 28.14 3.52
CA ARG A 164 -13.36 28.88 4.48
C ARG A 164 -12.47 29.95 3.85
N THR A 165 -12.25 29.83 2.55
CA THR A 165 -11.44 30.80 1.78
C THR A 165 -12.31 31.44 0.71
N LYS A 166 -11.75 32.35 -0.07
CA LYS A 166 -12.42 32.95 -1.23
C LYS A 166 -12.09 32.21 -2.54
N LEU A 167 -11.51 31.03 -2.44
CA LEU A 167 -11.15 30.20 -3.60
C LEU A 167 -12.41 29.63 -4.26
N ARG A 168 -12.49 29.72 -5.58
CA ARG A 168 -13.59 29.15 -6.38
C ARG A 168 -13.08 27.89 -7.08
N LEU A 169 -13.05 26.77 -6.36
CA LEU A 169 -12.53 25.51 -6.88
C LEU A 169 -13.57 24.69 -7.67
N ALA A 170 -14.84 25.08 -7.57
CA ALA A 170 -15.94 24.41 -8.28
C ALA A 170 -15.79 24.41 -9.82
N GLU A 171 -15.06 25.39 -10.37
CA GLU A 171 -14.82 25.52 -11.81
C GLU A 171 -13.41 25.05 -12.22
N HIS A 172 -12.69 24.35 -11.34
CA HIS A 172 -11.30 23.95 -11.56
C HIS A 172 -11.14 22.44 -11.53
N ASP A 173 -10.34 21.95 -12.47
CA ASP A 173 -9.79 20.60 -12.43
C ASP A 173 -8.73 20.53 -11.32
N ILE A 174 -8.78 19.46 -10.52
CA ILE A 174 -7.88 19.29 -9.38
C ILE A 174 -7.26 17.90 -9.47
N TYR A 175 -5.93 17.87 -9.46
CA TYR A 175 -5.14 16.65 -9.50
C TYR A 175 -4.22 16.63 -8.29
N ILE A 176 -4.20 15.52 -7.54
CA ILE A 176 -3.28 15.30 -6.41
C ILE A 176 -2.50 14.03 -6.66
N ASN A 177 -1.20 14.11 -6.41
CA ASN A 177 -0.30 12.96 -6.47
C ASN A 177 0.57 12.92 -5.22
N ILE A 178 0.61 11.78 -4.56
CA ILE A 178 1.56 11.49 -3.49
C ILE A 178 2.73 10.76 -4.13
N VAL A 179 3.91 11.38 -4.07
CA VAL A 179 5.12 10.82 -4.68
C VAL A 179 5.61 9.61 -3.88
N GLY A 180 6.08 8.57 -4.60
CA GLY A 180 6.67 7.38 -4.01
C GLY A 180 5.69 6.23 -3.77
N GLY A 181 4.44 6.31 -4.26
CA GLY A 181 3.46 5.22 -4.17
C GLY A 181 2.94 4.98 -2.75
N ILE A 182 3.08 5.95 -1.87
CA ILE A 182 2.53 5.93 -0.51
C ILE A 182 1.10 6.44 -0.56
N SER A 183 0.23 5.85 0.25
CA SER A 183 -1.16 6.31 0.41
C SER A 183 -1.33 7.07 1.71
N LEU A 184 -2.05 8.20 1.67
CA LEU A 184 -2.37 9.08 2.80
C LEU A 184 -3.85 8.99 3.18
#